data_e0da4a487ebff24dd35c07395e0e9a86
#
_entry.id   e0da4a487ebff24dd35c07395e0e9a86
#
_cell.length_a   1.000
_cell.length_b   1.000
_cell.length_c   1.000
_cell.angle_alpha   90.00
_cell.angle_beta   90.00
_cell.angle_gamma   90.00
#
_symmetry.space_group_name_H-M   'P 1'
#
loop_
_entity.id
_entity.type
_entity.pdbx_description
1 polymer ?
#
loop_
_entity_poly.entity_id
_entity_poly.type
_entity_poly.pdbx_seq_one_letter_code
_entity_poly.pdbx_strand_id
1 'polypeptide(L)'
;MPKELAKQYAPQGTEDRIYQNWCDKGYFHTQIDRSKKPFTIVMPPPNVTGQLHMGHAMDETWQDILTRYKRMQGYAALWVPGTDHASIATEAKVVAKMREEGLTKEMVGRDGFLERAWDWKNTYGNRIVSQLKKLGCSCDWQRERFTMDEGCSDAVKEVFVRLYNEGLIYRGNRMVNWCPHCNTSISDAEVEYEAKEGSFWHLLYPVKETGEMLELATTRPETMLGDTAVAINAEDPRYKHLHGCHSDRKSVV
;
A
#
# COMPACT_ATOMS: atom_id res chain seq x y z
N MET A 1 57.03 -4.56 -11.56
CA MET A 1 57.25 -4.44 -10.13
C MET A 1 55.94 -4.79 -9.43
N PRO A 2 55.92 -5.63 -8.40
CA PRO A 2 54.72 -5.86 -7.61
C PRO A 2 54.25 -4.51 -7.03
N LYS A 3 53.01 -4.19 -7.23
CA LYS A 3 52.41 -2.96 -6.69
C LYS A 3 52.29 -3.11 -5.18
N GLU A 4 52.99 -2.30 -4.42
CA GLU A 4 52.95 -2.34 -2.96
C GLU A 4 51.51 -1.97 -2.54
N LEU A 5 50.89 -2.83 -1.71
CA LEU A 5 49.56 -2.59 -1.21
C LEU A 5 49.60 -1.52 -0.13
N ALA A 6 48.58 -0.66 -0.09
CA ALA A 6 48.42 0.33 0.97
C ALA A 6 48.26 -0.36 2.32
N LYS A 7 48.85 0.23 3.40
CA LYS A 7 48.79 -0.32 4.75
C LYS A 7 47.37 -0.40 5.32
N GLN A 8 46.46 0.43 4.82
CA GLN A 8 45.05 0.45 5.24
C GLN A 8 44.14 0.34 4.03
N TYR A 9 43.07 -0.41 4.18
CA TYR A 9 42.04 -0.49 3.17
C TYR A 9 41.22 0.81 3.14
N ALA A 10 41.13 1.42 1.97
CA ALA A 10 40.29 2.58 1.70
C ALA A 10 39.07 2.14 0.85
N PRO A 11 37.88 2.02 1.43
CA PRO A 11 36.69 1.56 0.71
C PRO A 11 36.27 2.55 -0.39
N GLN A 12 36.43 3.86 -0.12
CA GLN A 12 36.08 4.90 -1.08
C GLN A 12 36.80 4.73 -2.42
N GLY A 13 36.04 4.73 -3.49
CA GLY A 13 36.55 4.54 -4.84
C GLY A 13 36.88 3.09 -5.21
N THR A 14 37.27 2.24 -4.27
CA THR A 14 37.51 0.82 -4.54
C THR A 14 36.21 0.05 -4.73
N GLU A 15 35.29 0.19 -3.80
CA GLU A 15 33.99 -0.48 -3.83
C GLU A 15 33.15 0.00 -5.01
N ASP A 16 33.07 1.31 -5.23
CA ASP A 16 32.35 1.89 -6.35
C ASP A 16 32.88 1.41 -7.70
N ARG A 17 34.20 1.35 -7.86
CA ARG A 17 34.84 0.86 -9.08
C ARG A 17 34.54 -0.63 -9.33
N ILE A 18 34.58 -1.44 -8.28
CA ILE A 18 34.29 -2.88 -8.39
C ILE A 18 32.82 -3.07 -8.77
N TYR A 19 31.91 -2.39 -8.06
CA TYR A 19 30.48 -2.50 -8.29
C TYR A 19 30.10 -2.03 -9.71
N GLN A 20 30.65 -0.90 -10.16
CA GLN A 20 30.42 -0.39 -11.51
C GLN A 20 30.90 -1.40 -12.55
N ASN A 21 32.10 -2.00 -12.37
CA ASN A 21 32.59 -3.03 -13.28
C ASN A 21 31.66 -4.27 -13.34
N TRP A 22 31.02 -4.64 -12.25
CA TRP A 22 30.03 -5.74 -12.26
C TRP A 22 28.77 -5.36 -13.07
N CYS A 23 28.31 -4.13 -12.92
CA CYS A 23 27.17 -3.61 -13.67
C CYS A 23 27.50 -3.51 -15.18
N ASP A 24 28.66 -2.95 -15.53
CA ASP A 24 29.09 -2.77 -16.92
C ASP A 24 29.27 -4.11 -17.65
N LYS A 25 29.72 -5.14 -16.95
CA LYS A 25 29.82 -6.50 -17.46
C LYS A 25 28.51 -7.27 -17.47
N GLY A 26 27.43 -6.69 -16.96
CA GLY A 26 26.11 -7.32 -16.92
C GLY A 26 26.01 -8.56 -16.05
N TYR A 27 26.87 -8.72 -15.02
CA TYR A 27 26.89 -9.93 -14.19
C TYR A 27 25.59 -10.17 -13.41
N PHE A 28 24.78 -9.15 -13.22
CA PHE A 28 23.50 -9.24 -12.51
C PHE A 28 22.30 -9.39 -13.44
N HIS A 29 22.53 -9.17 -14.74
CA HIS A 29 21.48 -9.31 -15.73
C HIS A 29 21.26 -10.77 -16.10
N THR A 30 20.01 -11.21 -16.09
CA THR A 30 19.60 -12.57 -16.41
C THR A 30 18.67 -12.56 -17.61
N GLN A 31 19.01 -13.38 -18.61
CA GLN A 31 18.11 -13.66 -19.74
C GLN A 31 17.40 -15.00 -19.54
N ILE A 32 16.31 -15.19 -20.27
CA ILE A 32 15.58 -16.46 -20.27
C ILE A 32 16.47 -17.52 -20.91
N ASP A 33 16.87 -18.50 -20.10
CA ASP A 33 17.64 -19.68 -20.53
C ASP A 33 16.92 -20.94 -20.08
N ARG A 34 16.25 -21.61 -21.02
CA ARG A 34 15.45 -22.81 -20.74
C ARG A 34 16.31 -24.04 -20.42
N SER A 35 17.62 -23.98 -20.61
CA SER A 35 18.55 -25.05 -20.21
C SER A 35 18.90 -24.98 -18.72
N LYS A 36 18.66 -23.86 -18.07
CA LYS A 36 18.95 -23.62 -16.66
C LYS A 36 17.68 -23.62 -15.80
N LYS A 37 17.83 -24.05 -14.56
CA LYS A 37 16.74 -23.90 -13.57
C LYS A 37 16.55 -22.43 -13.23
N PRO A 38 15.30 -21.91 -13.25
CA PRO A 38 15.06 -20.54 -12.84
C PRO A 38 15.08 -20.38 -11.31
N PHE A 39 15.53 -19.22 -10.86
CA PHE A 39 15.41 -18.77 -9.49
C PHE A 39 15.13 -17.27 -9.50
N THR A 40 14.00 -16.84 -8.97
CA THR A 40 13.59 -15.44 -9.03
C THR A 40 13.20 -14.95 -7.65
N ILE A 41 13.72 -13.79 -7.28
CA ILE A 41 13.24 -12.99 -6.14
C ILE A 41 12.75 -11.66 -6.70
N VAL A 42 11.58 -11.24 -6.26
CA VAL A 42 11.12 -9.86 -6.42
C VAL A 42 11.35 -9.18 -5.08
N MET A 43 12.21 -8.17 -5.08
CA MET A 43 12.51 -7.40 -3.88
C MET A 43 11.23 -6.77 -3.32
N PRO A 44 10.90 -6.93 -2.04
CA PRO A 44 9.88 -6.09 -1.41
C PRO A 44 10.29 -4.63 -1.60
N PRO A 45 9.55 -3.84 -2.40
CA PRO A 45 10.06 -2.54 -2.83
C PRO A 45 10.05 -1.56 -1.65
N PRO A 46 11.21 -0.99 -1.26
CA PRO A 46 11.25 0.00 -0.20
C PRO A 46 10.38 1.23 -0.50
N ASN A 47 9.67 1.70 0.51
CA ASN A 47 8.85 2.89 0.44
C ASN A 47 9.69 4.15 0.27
N VAL A 48 9.31 5.05 -0.65
CA VAL A 48 10.02 6.33 -0.88
C VAL A 48 9.74 7.37 0.22
N THR A 49 9.58 6.92 1.47
CA THR A 49 9.33 7.78 2.64
C THR A 49 10.60 8.38 3.24
N GLY A 50 11.76 7.91 2.81
CA GLY A 50 13.06 8.37 3.29
C GLY A 50 14.19 7.48 2.79
N GLN A 51 15.26 7.40 3.59
CA GLN A 51 16.41 6.55 3.30
C GLN A 51 16.26 5.17 3.95
N LEU A 52 17.03 4.20 3.46
CA LEU A 52 17.08 2.86 4.04
C LEU A 52 17.61 2.87 5.47
N HIS A 53 17.17 1.90 6.26
CA HIS A 53 17.64 1.63 7.63
C HIS A 53 18.15 0.19 7.74
N MET A 54 18.68 -0.17 8.92
CA MET A 54 19.29 -1.50 9.15
C MET A 54 18.35 -2.68 8.85
N GLY A 55 17.05 -2.53 9.05
CA GLY A 55 16.07 -3.55 8.69
C GLY A 55 16.08 -3.86 7.20
N HIS A 56 16.11 -2.84 6.35
CA HIS A 56 16.26 -3.01 4.90
C HIS A 56 17.60 -3.68 4.56
N ALA A 57 18.70 -3.24 5.19
CA ALA A 57 20.01 -3.82 4.93
C ALA A 57 20.04 -5.32 5.26
N MET A 58 19.38 -5.74 6.34
CA MET A 58 19.27 -7.16 6.72
C MET A 58 18.46 -7.93 5.68
N ASP A 59 17.27 -7.44 5.31
CA ASP A 59 16.38 -8.09 4.33
C ASP A 59 17.07 -8.25 2.97
N GLU A 60 17.66 -7.18 2.46
CA GLU A 60 18.34 -7.18 1.17
C GLU A 60 19.60 -8.07 1.17
N THR A 61 20.31 -8.16 2.30
CA THR A 61 21.47 -9.03 2.42
C THR A 61 21.07 -10.51 2.32
N TRP A 62 19.96 -10.93 2.93
CA TRP A 62 19.47 -12.30 2.80
C TRP A 62 19.10 -12.64 1.35
N GLN A 63 18.42 -11.76 0.67
CA GLN A 63 18.04 -11.92 -0.74
C GLN A 63 19.27 -11.98 -1.64
N ASP A 64 20.27 -11.12 -1.39
CA ASP A 64 21.53 -11.09 -2.17
C ASP A 64 22.35 -12.37 -2.00
N ILE A 65 22.49 -12.87 -0.76
CA ILE A 65 23.17 -14.12 -0.47
C ILE A 65 22.53 -15.28 -1.26
N LEU A 66 21.21 -15.41 -1.18
CA LEU A 66 20.49 -16.48 -1.89
C LEU A 66 20.64 -16.36 -3.41
N THR A 67 20.52 -15.15 -3.94
CA THR A 67 20.65 -14.90 -5.38
C THR A 67 22.05 -15.23 -5.89
N ARG A 68 23.09 -14.78 -5.18
CA ARG A 68 24.50 -15.10 -5.51
C ARG A 68 24.79 -16.58 -5.40
N TYR A 69 24.31 -17.23 -4.36
CA TYR A 69 24.45 -18.67 -4.18
C TYR A 69 23.82 -19.44 -5.35
N LYS A 70 22.62 -19.06 -5.78
CA LYS A 70 21.95 -19.69 -6.93
C LYS A 70 22.69 -19.44 -8.26
N ARG A 71 23.25 -18.26 -8.46
CA ARG A 71 24.12 -17.98 -9.63
C ARG A 71 25.34 -18.90 -9.62
N MET A 72 26.00 -19.08 -8.47
CA MET A 72 27.14 -19.99 -8.35
C MET A 72 26.78 -21.45 -8.64
N GLN A 73 25.53 -21.85 -8.36
CA GLN A 73 25.00 -23.17 -8.69
C GLN A 73 24.58 -23.32 -10.17
N GLY A 74 24.74 -22.27 -10.99
CA GLY A 74 24.40 -22.30 -12.42
C GLY A 74 22.93 -22.05 -12.74
N TYR A 75 22.12 -21.57 -11.78
CA TYR A 75 20.74 -21.18 -12.05
C TYR A 75 20.66 -19.91 -12.90
N ALA A 76 19.56 -19.78 -13.65
CA ALA A 76 19.15 -18.48 -14.21
C ALA A 76 18.52 -17.66 -13.07
N ALA A 77 19.38 -16.97 -12.30
CA ALA A 77 18.95 -16.27 -11.10
C ALA A 77 18.65 -14.81 -11.42
N LEU A 78 17.42 -14.40 -11.16
CA LEU A 78 16.90 -13.05 -11.34
C LEU A 78 16.52 -12.46 -9.97
N TRP A 79 17.02 -11.27 -9.67
CA TRP A 79 16.58 -10.46 -8.54
C TRP A 79 16.11 -9.11 -9.06
N VAL A 80 14.79 -8.90 -8.99
CA VAL A 80 14.13 -7.70 -9.51
C VAL A 80 14.08 -6.63 -8.43
N PRO A 81 14.76 -5.48 -8.61
CA PRO A 81 14.69 -4.36 -7.69
C PRO A 81 13.50 -3.45 -7.99
N GLY A 82 13.09 -2.70 -6.98
CA GLY A 82 12.07 -1.67 -7.16
C GLY A 82 11.96 -0.73 -5.96
N THR A 83 11.13 0.28 -6.11
CA THR A 83 10.73 1.21 -5.04
C THR A 83 9.22 1.40 -5.06
N ASP A 84 8.64 1.62 -3.87
CA ASP A 84 7.20 1.81 -3.72
C ASP A 84 6.86 3.28 -3.44
N HIS A 85 5.82 3.77 -4.11
CA HIS A 85 5.31 5.13 -3.89
C HIS A 85 4.68 5.33 -2.50
N ALA A 86 4.26 4.26 -1.84
CA ALA A 86 3.76 4.23 -0.45
C ALA A 86 2.69 5.28 -0.11
N SER A 87 1.98 5.77 -1.11
CA SER A 87 0.82 6.68 -1.05
C SER A 87 0.74 7.57 0.20
N ILE A 88 -0.06 7.17 1.20
CA ILE A 88 -0.36 7.94 2.43
C ILE A 88 0.91 8.31 3.20
N ALA A 89 1.86 7.38 3.36
CA ALA A 89 3.08 7.62 4.11
C ALA A 89 3.99 8.64 3.42
N THR A 90 4.10 8.59 2.09
CA THR A 90 4.86 9.57 1.29
C THR A 90 4.16 10.93 1.31
N GLU A 91 2.83 10.95 1.16
CA GLU A 91 2.04 12.18 1.28
C GLU A 91 2.26 12.87 2.62
N ALA A 92 2.23 12.12 3.73
CA ALA A 92 2.49 12.67 5.05
C ALA A 92 3.87 13.35 5.17
N LYS A 93 4.90 12.76 4.52
CA LYS A 93 6.25 13.34 4.49
C LYS A 93 6.30 14.62 3.66
N VAL A 94 5.67 14.64 2.50
CA VAL A 94 5.59 15.83 1.64
C VAL A 94 4.84 16.96 2.36
N VAL A 95 3.71 16.65 3.00
CA VAL A 95 2.93 17.62 3.78
C VAL A 95 3.73 18.15 4.97
N ALA A 96 4.47 17.29 5.68
CA ALA A 96 5.33 17.75 6.78
C ALA A 96 6.39 18.76 6.29
N LYS A 97 7.06 18.46 5.17
CA LYS A 97 8.01 19.38 4.55
C LYS A 97 7.36 20.69 4.11
N MET A 98 6.18 20.64 3.52
CA MET A 98 5.42 21.84 3.15
C MET A 98 5.10 22.72 4.37
N ARG A 99 4.74 22.10 5.51
CA ARG A 99 4.49 22.84 6.77
C ARG A 99 5.74 23.56 7.28
N GLU A 100 6.91 22.93 7.16
CA GLU A 100 8.19 23.58 7.50
C GLU A 100 8.46 24.81 6.61
N GLU A 101 7.98 24.78 5.37
CA GLU A 101 8.06 25.89 4.40
C GLU A 101 6.91 26.92 4.56
N GLY A 102 5.97 26.70 5.50
CA GLY A 102 4.81 27.56 5.73
C GLY A 102 3.71 27.41 4.67
N LEU A 103 3.68 26.28 3.94
CA LEU A 103 2.74 26.00 2.86
C LEU A 103 1.69 24.97 3.26
N THR A 104 0.49 25.09 2.69
CA THR A 104 -0.59 24.11 2.79
C THR A 104 -0.96 23.56 1.41
N LYS A 105 -1.70 22.43 1.37
CA LYS A 105 -2.19 21.87 0.11
C LYS A 105 -3.10 22.82 -0.66
N GLU A 106 -3.93 23.56 0.07
CA GLU A 106 -4.85 24.54 -0.50
C GLU A 106 -4.09 25.68 -1.19
N MET A 107 -2.97 26.14 -0.60
CA MET A 107 -2.14 27.19 -1.16
C MET A 107 -1.46 26.80 -2.47
N VAL A 108 -0.99 25.55 -2.57
CA VAL A 108 -0.26 25.09 -3.75
C VAL A 108 -1.18 24.44 -4.79
N GLY A 109 -2.38 24.03 -4.39
CA GLY A 109 -3.32 23.30 -5.24
C GLY A 109 -2.84 21.89 -5.58
N ARG A 110 -3.64 21.19 -6.40
CA ARG A 110 -3.35 19.80 -6.76
C ARG A 110 -2.04 19.67 -7.55
N ASP A 111 -1.83 20.52 -8.53
CA ASP A 111 -0.67 20.40 -9.43
C ASP A 111 0.63 20.72 -8.70
N GLY A 112 0.65 21.78 -7.88
CA GLY A 112 1.80 22.11 -7.05
C GLY A 112 2.11 21.05 -5.98
N PHE A 113 1.09 20.36 -5.47
CA PHE A 113 1.30 19.22 -4.59
C PHE A 113 1.90 18.02 -5.32
N LEU A 114 1.41 17.69 -6.52
CA LEU A 114 1.95 16.58 -7.33
C LEU A 114 3.40 16.83 -7.74
N GLU A 115 3.75 18.04 -8.14
CA GLU A 115 5.13 18.42 -8.45
C GLU A 115 6.06 18.12 -7.27
N ARG A 116 5.68 18.55 -6.05
CA ARG A 116 6.45 18.28 -4.83
C ARG A 116 6.53 16.79 -4.48
N ALA A 117 5.46 16.04 -4.72
CA ALA A 117 5.45 14.60 -4.51
C ALA A 117 6.40 13.87 -5.48
N TRP A 118 6.45 14.29 -6.75
CA TRP A 118 7.39 13.77 -7.72
C TRP A 118 8.85 14.15 -7.42
N ASP A 119 9.11 15.37 -6.96
CA ASP A 119 10.44 15.80 -6.51
C ASP A 119 10.91 14.99 -5.31
N TRP A 120 10.01 14.75 -4.35
CA TRP A 120 10.27 13.87 -3.22
C TRP A 120 10.64 12.47 -3.67
N LYS A 121 9.82 11.86 -4.53
CA LYS A 121 10.07 10.54 -5.12
C LYS A 121 11.42 10.48 -5.83
N ASN A 122 11.73 11.47 -6.66
CA ASN A 122 12.99 11.49 -7.39
C ASN A 122 14.21 11.60 -6.45
N THR A 123 14.10 12.43 -5.42
CA THR A 123 15.17 12.58 -4.42
C THR A 123 15.40 11.30 -3.63
N TYR A 124 14.36 10.76 -3.02
CA TYR A 124 14.49 9.62 -2.10
C TYR A 124 14.54 8.28 -2.83
N GLY A 125 13.84 8.10 -3.94
CA GLY A 125 13.95 6.91 -4.77
C GLY A 125 15.37 6.71 -5.30
N ASN A 126 15.97 7.76 -5.85
CA ASN A 126 17.38 7.71 -6.32
C ASN A 126 18.35 7.44 -5.15
N ARG A 127 18.08 8.00 -3.96
CA ARG A 127 18.88 7.74 -2.76
C ARG A 127 18.80 6.29 -2.31
N ILE A 128 17.60 5.70 -2.29
CA ILE A 128 17.38 4.28 -1.98
C ILE A 128 18.19 3.39 -2.93
N VAL A 129 18.06 3.60 -4.24
CA VAL A 129 18.79 2.85 -5.27
C VAL A 129 20.31 2.99 -5.06
N SER A 130 20.78 4.19 -4.77
CA SER A 130 22.21 4.43 -4.46
C SER A 130 22.66 3.66 -3.21
N GLN A 131 21.84 3.62 -2.16
CA GLN A 131 22.15 2.87 -0.94
C GLN A 131 22.18 1.36 -1.19
N LEU A 132 21.25 0.81 -1.98
CA LEU A 132 21.26 -0.60 -2.38
C LEU A 132 22.52 -0.96 -3.17
N LYS A 133 22.95 -0.09 -4.07
CA LYS A 133 24.22 -0.25 -4.80
C LYS A 133 25.42 -0.20 -3.86
N LYS A 134 25.41 0.66 -2.84
CA LYS A 134 26.47 0.72 -1.82
C LYS A 134 26.50 -0.52 -0.92
N LEU A 135 25.37 -1.14 -0.64
CA LEU A 135 25.29 -2.45 0.03
C LEU A 135 25.85 -3.59 -0.85
N GLY A 136 26.06 -3.33 -2.15
CA GLY A 136 26.56 -4.32 -3.09
C GLY A 136 25.46 -5.22 -3.66
N CYS A 137 24.18 -4.88 -3.54
CA CYS A 137 23.05 -5.67 -4.01
C CYS A 137 23.19 -6.06 -5.48
N SER A 138 23.15 -7.36 -5.76
CA SER A 138 23.34 -7.91 -7.11
C SER A 138 22.05 -7.99 -7.92
N CYS A 139 21.27 -6.92 -7.89
CA CYS A 139 19.99 -6.80 -8.59
C CYS A 139 20.15 -6.63 -10.10
N ASP A 140 19.18 -7.07 -10.86
CA ASP A 140 19.07 -6.75 -12.28
C ASP A 140 18.51 -5.34 -12.47
N TRP A 141 19.39 -4.34 -12.45
CA TRP A 141 19.05 -2.92 -12.56
C TRP A 141 18.39 -2.54 -13.88
N GLN A 142 18.50 -3.35 -14.91
CA GLN A 142 17.78 -3.13 -16.17
C GLN A 142 16.28 -3.40 -16.04
N ARG A 143 15.88 -4.09 -14.98
CA ARG A 143 14.49 -4.42 -14.63
C ARG A 143 14.01 -3.67 -13.39
N GLU A 144 14.70 -2.61 -13.01
CA GLU A 144 14.25 -1.73 -11.92
C GLU A 144 12.85 -1.20 -12.22
N ARG A 145 11.98 -1.25 -11.20
CA ARG A 145 10.60 -0.77 -11.28
C ARG A 145 10.30 0.24 -10.18
N PHE A 146 9.41 1.16 -10.49
CA PHE A 146 8.73 2.00 -9.52
C PHE A 146 7.23 1.71 -9.63
N THR A 147 6.56 1.53 -8.50
CA THR A 147 5.16 1.08 -8.49
C THR A 147 4.16 2.01 -9.21
N MET A 148 4.56 3.24 -9.54
CA MET A 148 3.80 4.17 -10.39
C MET A 148 4.49 4.51 -11.71
N ASP A 149 5.46 3.69 -12.17
CA ASP A 149 5.99 3.86 -13.51
C ASP A 149 4.93 3.54 -14.59
N GLU A 150 5.21 3.91 -15.82
CA GLU A 150 4.26 3.75 -16.94
C GLU A 150 3.83 2.30 -17.10
N GLY A 151 4.76 1.34 -17.09
CA GLY A 151 4.44 -0.08 -17.26
C GLY A 151 3.61 -0.66 -16.11
N CYS A 152 3.90 -0.29 -14.86
CA CYS A 152 3.07 -0.69 -13.72
C CYS A 152 1.69 -0.04 -13.77
N SER A 153 1.60 1.23 -14.17
CA SER A 153 0.34 1.95 -14.33
C SER A 153 -0.54 1.31 -15.41
N ASP A 154 0.03 0.93 -16.53
CA ASP A 154 -0.70 0.27 -17.61
C ASP A 154 -1.16 -1.14 -17.22
N ALA A 155 -0.31 -1.90 -16.51
CA ALA A 155 -0.70 -3.21 -15.98
C ALA A 155 -1.88 -3.11 -15.00
N VAL A 156 -1.88 -2.13 -14.10
CA VAL A 156 -2.98 -1.90 -13.15
C VAL A 156 -4.28 -1.55 -13.89
N LYS A 157 -4.22 -0.67 -14.89
CA LYS A 157 -5.39 -0.31 -15.71
C LYS A 157 -5.95 -1.53 -16.45
N GLU A 158 -5.08 -2.33 -17.07
CA GLU A 158 -5.47 -3.52 -17.80
C GLU A 158 -6.17 -4.54 -16.89
N VAL A 159 -5.61 -4.82 -15.72
CA VAL A 159 -6.21 -5.72 -14.73
C VAL A 159 -7.55 -5.19 -14.25
N PHE A 160 -7.64 -3.89 -13.94
CA PHE A 160 -8.90 -3.28 -13.51
C PHE A 160 -10.01 -3.42 -14.56
N VAL A 161 -9.70 -3.13 -15.82
CA VAL A 161 -10.67 -3.23 -16.94
C VAL A 161 -11.12 -4.68 -17.14
N ARG A 162 -10.21 -5.64 -17.08
CA ARG A 162 -10.58 -7.07 -17.18
C ARG A 162 -11.52 -7.50 -16.07
N LEU A 163 -11.18 -7.20 -14.83
CA LEU A 163 -12.03 -7.55 -13.68
C LEU A 163 -13.41 -6.87 -13.73
N TYR A 164 -13.46 -5.63 -14.22
CA TYR A 164 -14.73 -4.94 -14.44
C TYR A 164 -15.57 -5.63 -15.51
N ASN A 165 -14.99 -6.00 -16.65
CA ASN A 165 -15.68 -6.69 -17.74
C ASN A 165 -16.16 -8.09 -17.34
N GLU A 166 -15.46 -8.76 -16.42
CA GLU A 166 -15.85 -10.04 -15.83
C GLU A 166 -16.92 -9.90 -14.73
N GLY A 167 -17.31 -8.68 -14.37
CA GLY A 167 -18.30 -8.40 -13.33
C GLY A 167 -17.80 -8.59 -11.90
N LEU A 168 -16.49 -8.80 -11.71
CA LEU A 168 -15.86 -8.98 -10.38
C LEU A 168 -15.66 -7.65 -9.65
N ILE A 169 -15.55 -6.55 -10.39
CA ILE A 169 -15.49 -5.19 -9.85
C ILE A 169 -16.76 -4.46 -10.27
N TYR A 170 -17.42 -3.83 -9.31
CA TYR A 170 -18.61 -3.01 -9.54
C TYR A 170 -18.62 -1.81 -8.60
N ARG A 171 -19.31 -0.75 -9.00
CA ARG A 171 -19.51 0.43 -8.15
C ARG A 171 -20.68 0.20 -7.19
N GLY A 172 -20.44 0.39 -5.90
CA GLY A 172 -21.47 0.24 -4.87
C GLY A 172 -21.09 1.00 -3.61
N ASN A 173 -22.11 1.27 -2.78
CA ASN A 173 -21.90 1.85 -1.47
C ASN A 173 -21.50 0.77 -0.48
N ARG A 174 -20.50 1.05 0.33
CA ARG A 174 -20.01 0.19 1.43
C ARG A 174 -19.79 1.02 2.67
N MET A 175 -20.01 0.40 3.83
CA MET A 175 -19.54 0.97 5.09
C MET A 175 -18.03 0.83 5.17
N VAL A 176 -17.35 1.92 5.49
CA VAL A 176 -15.89 1.96 5.63
C VAL A 176 -15.52 2.66 6.94
N ASN A 177 -14.35 2.32 7.49
CA ASN A 177 -13.78 3.08 8.58
C ASN A 177 -13.29 4.42 8.04
N TRP A 178 -13.70 5.50 8.67
CA TRP A 178 -13.40 6.87 8.26
C TRP A 178 -12.73 7.66 9.37
N CYS A 179 -11.61 8.29 9.07
CA CYS A 179 -10.95 9.20 9.99
C CYS A 179 -11.38 10.66 9.70
N PRO A 180 -12.16 11.31 10.58
CA PRO A 180 -12.60 12.68 10.36
C PRO A 180 -11.47 13.72 10.49
N HIS A 181 -10.36 13.38 11.16
CA HIS A 181 -9.19 14.23 11.27
C HIS A 181 -8.37 14.24 9.97
N CYS A 182 -8.09 13.05 9.43
CA CYS A 182 -7.35 12.90 8.19
C CYS A 182 -8.24 13.11 6.95
N ASN A 183 -9.55 13.09 7.12
CA ASN A 183 -10.56 13.21 6.06
C ASN A 183 -10.37 12.15 4.95
N THR A 184 -10.14 10.91 5.38
CA THR A 184 -9.92 9.75 4.50
C THR A 184 -10.49 8.47 5.10
N SER A 185 -10.75 7.48 4.24
CA SER A 185 -10.96 6.10 4.68
C SER A 185 -9.67 5.49 5.20
N ILE A 186 -9.78 4.59 6.16
CA ILE A 186 -8.67 3.82 6.73
C ILE A 186 -8.96 2.32 6.61
N SER A 187 -7.90 1.51 6.52
CA SER A 187 -8.03 0.06 6.48
C SER A 187 -8.42 -0.51 7.84
N ASP A 188 -9.01 -1.71 7.85
CA ASP A 188 -9.36 -2.40 9.10
C ASP A 188 -8.13 -2.69 9.98
N ALA A 189 -6.95 -2.86 9.36
CA ALA A 189 -5.70 -3.08 10.08
C ALA A 189 -5.20 -1.85 10.86
N GLU A 190 -5.65 -0.65 10.48
CA GLU A 190 -5.27 0.61 11.13
C GLU A 190 -6.25 1.02 12.25
N VAL A 191 -7.33 0.24 12.43
CA VAL A 191 -8.37 0.53 13.44
C VAL A 191 -7.97 -0.10 14.77
N GLU A 192 -7.81 0.73 15.78
CA GLU A 192 -7.66 0.28 17.16
C GLU A 192 -9.00 0.34 17.86
N TYR A 193 -9.37 -0.77 18.52
CA TYR A 193 -10.63 -0.90 19.26
C TYR A 193 -10.41 -0.62 20.74
N GLU A 194 -11.14 0.35 21.25
CA GLU A 194 -11.14 0.70 22.66
C GLU A 194 -12.52 0.36 23.27
N ALA A 195 -12.53 -0.45 24.32
CA ALA A 195 -13.77 -0.75 25.03
C ALA A 195 -14.21 0.46 25.86
N LYS A 196 -15.46 0.91 25.64
CA LYS A 196 -16.08 1.99 26.40
C LYS A 196 -17.40 1.49 26.98
N GLU A 197 -17.70 1.90 28.20
CA GLU A 197 -19.01 1.68 28.77
C GLU A 197 -20.06 2.46 27.97
N GLY A 198 -21.18 1.80 27.68
CA GLY A 198 -22.28 2.36 26.89
C GLY A 198 -23.60 1.72 27.27
N SER A 199 -24.67 2.20 26.66
CA SER A 199 -26.02 1.69 26.87
C SER A 199 -26.62 1.25 25.55
N PHE A 200 -27.54 0.26 25.62
CA PHE A 200 -28.43 -0.02 24.50
C PHE A 200 -29.65 0.86 24.60
N TRP A 201 -29.94 1.59 23.53
CA TRP A 201 -31.13 2.40 23.37
C TRP A 201 -32.15 1.62 22.55
N HIS A 202 -33.34 1.45 23.09
CA HIS A 202 -34.42 0.73 22.42
C HIS A 202 -35.28 1.71 21.65
N LEU A 203 -35.40 1.48 20.35
CA LEU A 203 -36.20 2.29 19.43
C LEU A 203 -37.38 1.48 18.94
N LEU A 204 -38.55 2.10 18.90
CA LEU A 204 -39.79 1.48 18.44
C LEU A 204 -40.23 2.07 17.10
N TYR A 205 -40.38 1.22 16.09
CA TYR A 205 -40.83 1.62 14.76
C TYR A 205 -42.23 1.00 14.49
N PRO A 206 -43.28 1.81 14.34
CA PRO A 206 -44.59 1.29 14.01
C PRO A 206 -44.66 0.77 12.57
N VAL A 207 -45.25 -0.38 12.39
CA VAL A 207 -45.56 -0.96 11.09
C VAL A 207 -46.91 -0.38 10.63
N LYS A 208 -46.92 0.26 9.46
CA LYS A 208 -48.10 0.99 8.94
C LYS A 208 -49.30 0.12 8.73
N GLU A 209 -49.10 -1.09 8.23
CA GLU A 209 -50.16 -2.00 7.81
C GLU A 209 -50.77 -2.73 9.00
N THR A 210 -50.00 -3.04 10.03
CA THR A 210 -50.46 -3.85 11.18
C THR A 210 -50.63 -3.06 12.46
N GLY A 211 -50.00 -1.89 12.57
CA GLY A 211 -49.92 -1.12 13.81
C GLY A 211 -49.00 -1.73 14.87
N GLU A 212 -48.34 -2.84 14.56
CA GLU A 212 -47.38 -3.50 15.45
C GLU A 212 -46.12 -2.69 15.60
N MET A 213 -45.48 -2.72 16.77
CA MET A 213 -44.22 -2.02 17.04
C MET A 213 -43.03 -2.96 16.84
N LEU A 214 -42.13 -2.60 15.96
CA LEU A 214 -40.81 -3.25 15.82
C LEU A 214 -39.85 -2.61 16.78
N GLU A 215 -39.34 -3.40 17.71
CA GLU A 215 -38.29 -2.96 18.63
C GLU A 215 -36.92 -3.34 18.09
N LEU A 216 -36.00 -2.37 18.09
CA LEU A 216 -34.60 -2.58 17.82
C LEU A 216 -33.75 -1.87 18.87
N ALA A 217 -32.55 -2.37 19.10
CA ALA A 217 -31.60 -1.78 20.04
C ALA A 217 -30.34 -1.31 19.34
N THR A 218 -29.87 -0.14 19.71
CA THR A 218 -28.62 0.44 19.19
C THR A 218 -27.79 1.07 20.31
N THR A 219 -26.48 1.02 20.16
CA THR A 219 -25.56 1.77 21.03
C THR A 219 -25.36 3.22 20.58
N ARG A 220 -25.87 3.58 19.40
CA ARG A 220 -25.75 4.91 18.80
C ARG A 220 -27.12 5.44 18.37
N PRO A 221 -27.91 6.01 19.29
CA PRO A 221 -29.27 6.47 18.99
C PRO A 221 -29.31 7.59 17.95
N GLU A 222 -28.23 8.36 17.77
CA GLU A 222 -28.11 9.38 16.75
C GLU A 222 -28.26 8.85 15.31
N THR A 223 -28.00 7.57 15.07
CA THR A 223 -28.15 6.93 13.75
C THR A 223 -29.62 6.87 13.30
N MET A 224 -30.56 6.93 14.23
CA MET A 224 -32.00 6.98 13.95
C MET A 224 -32.38 8.06 12.94
N LEU A 225 -31.69 9.19 12.94
CA LEU A 225 -31.94 10.28 11.99
C LEU A 225 -31.63 9.90 10.54
N GLY A 226 -30.79 8.88 10.34
CA GLY A 226 -30.41 8.35 9.02
C GLY A 226 -31.16 7.09 8.61
N ASP A 227 -31.97 6.49 9.47
CA ASP A 227 -32.63 5.23 9.18
C ASP A 227 -33.63 5.36 8.04
N THR A 228 -33.53 4.44 7.07
CA THR A 228 -34.41 4.37 5.90
C THR A 228 -35.17 3.05 5.83
N ALA A 229 -34.71 2.02 6.54
CA ALA A 229 -35.33 0.71 6.58
C ALA A 229 -34.92 -0.04 7.86
N VAL A 230 -35.77 -0.99 8.26
CA VAL A 230 -35.46 -1.99 9.30
C VAL A 230 -35.25 -3.34 8.63
N ALA A 231 -34.07 -3.95 8.84
CA ALA A 231 -33.76 -5.25 8.30
C ALA A 231 -34.15 -6.35 9.31
N ILE A 232 -34.86 -7.35 8.83
CA ILE A 232 -35.24 -8.53 9.62
C ILE A 232 -34.74 -9.79 8.92
N ASN A 233 -34.49 -10.85 9.69
CA ASN A 233 -34.19 -12.15 9.09
C ASN A 233 -35.49 -12.73 8.50
N ALA A 234 -35.45 -13.01 7.19
CA ALA A 234 -36.60 -13.55 6.45
C ALA A 234 -37.14 -14.89 7.02
N GLU A 235 -36.28 -15.69 7.65
CA GLU A 235 -36.66 -16.98 8.26
C GLU A 235 -37.05 -16.88 9.73
N ASP A 236 -36.98 -15.69 10.35
CA ASP A 236 -37.37 -15.52 11.76
C ASP A 236 -38.89 -15.62 11.90
N PRO A 237 -39.39 -16.62 12.64
CA PRO A 237 -40.84 -16.85 12.79
C PRO A 237 -41.57 -15.67 13.45
N ARG A 238 -40.89 -14.84 14.20
CA ARG A 238 -41.49 -13.66 14.85
C ARG A 238 -41.90 -12.58 13.84
N TYR A 239 -41.24 -12.52 12.69
CA TYR A 239 -41.38 -11.42 11.72
C TYR A 239 -41.81 -11.87 10.32
N LYS A 240 -42.05 -13.18 10.08
CA LYS A 240 -42.50 -13.70 8.78
C LYS A 240 -43.77 -13.03 8.25
N HIS A 241 -44.67 -12.66 9.12
CA HIS A 241 -45.94 -12.01 8.77
C HIS A 241 -45.78 -10.53 8.35
N LEU A 242 -44.60 -9.95 8.58
CA LEU A 242 -44.29 -8.55 8.23
C LEU A 242 -43.60 -8.40 6.88
N HIS A 243 -43.37 -9.48 6.12
CA HIS A 243 -42.75 -9.39 4.81
C HIS A 243 -43.60 -8.51 3.86
N GLY A 244 -42.95 -7.47 3.30
CA GLY A 244 -43.61 -6.52 2.39
C GLY A 244 -44.33 -5.36 3.10
N CYS A 245 -44.32 -5.31 4.43
CA CYS A 245 -44.84 -4.17 5.19
C CYS A 245 -43.86 -3.01 5.27
N HIS A 246 -44.38 -1.82 5.58
CA HIS A 246 -43.60 -0.58 5.69
C HIS A 246 -43.61 -0.07 7.13
N SER A 247 -42.45 0.39 7.60
CA SER A 247 -42.38 1.09 8.90
C SER A 247 -42.56 2.60 8.73
N ASP A 248 -43.16 3.26 9.73
CA ASP A 248 -43.29 4.70 9.76
C ASP A 248 -42.23 5.34 10.66
N ARG A 249 -41.37 6.19 10.07
CA ARG A 249 -40.33 6.90 10.79
C ARG A 249 -40.86 8.07 11.65
N LYS A 250 -42.07 8.56 11.37
CA LYS A 250 -42.61 9.76 12.05
C LYS A 250 -43.15 9.50 13.47
N SER A 251 -43.22 8.24 13.88
CA SER A 251 -43.83 7.85 15.16
C SER A 251 -42.85 7.17 16.11
N VAL A 252 -41.59 7.67 16.14
CA VAL A 252 -40.62 7.18 17.13
C VAL A 252 -40.92 7.87 18.46
N VAL A 253 -41.25 7.09 19.48
CA VAL A 253 -41.47 7.54 20.87
C VAL A 253 -40.25 7.20 21.71
#